data_a83a3a9e465523193e034dc30dfe3bc2
#
_entry.id   a83a3a9e465523193e034dc30dfe3bc2
#
_cell.length_a   1.000
_cell.length_b   1.000
_cell.length_c   1.000
_cell.angle_alpha   90.00
_cell.angle_beta   90.00
_cell.angle_gamma   90.00
#
_symmetry.space_group_name_H-M   'P 1'
#
loop_
_entity.id
_entity.type
_entity.pdbx_description
1 polymer ?
#
loop_
_entity_poly.entity_id
_entity_poly.type
_entity_poly.pdbx_seq_one_letter_code
_entity_poly.pdbx_strand_id
1 'polypeptide(L)'
;GHHPDLHSSPPRRSSDLDDWRWHMYDTVKGSDYIGDQDAIEYMCSVGPEAVFELEHMGLPFSRTEQGRIYQRPFGGQSKGPDNPTQAARTCAAADRTGHALLHTLYQANLKNGTSFLNEWYAVDLVKNQDGVIVGVIAICIETGETVYIRSKATVLATGGAGRIYASTTNALINTGDGVG
;
A
#
# COMPACT_ATOMS: atom_id res chain seq x y z
N GLY A 1 31.52 -15.68 -6.15
CA GLY A 1 30.78 -15.84 -4.92
C GLY A 1 29.43 -16.48 -5.25
N HIS A 2 29.20 -17.72 -4.78
CA HIS A 2 27.91 -18.39 -4.91
C HIS A 2 26.90 -17.69 -4.04
N HIS A 3 25.78 -17.25 -4.63
CA HIS A 3 24.57 -16.94 -3.89
C HIS A 3 23.95 -18.30 -3.46
N PRO A 4 23.62 -18.50 -2.18
CA PRO A 4 22.87 -19.68 -1.78
C PRO A 4 21.45 -19.56 -2.29
N ASP A 5 20.96 -20.59 -2.96
CA ASP A 5 19.58 -20.74 -3.43
C ASP A 5 18.61 -20.67 -2.25
N LEU A 6 17.85 -19.60 -2.17
CA LEU A 6 16.78 -19.39 -1.18
C LEU A 6 15.48 -20.15 -1.50
N HIS A 7 15.52 -21.13 -2.42
CA HIS A 7 14.34 -21.83 -2.93
C HIS A 7 14.28 -23.31 -2.56
N SER A 8 14.67 -23.70 -1.34
CA SER A 8 14.39 -25.06 -0.88
C SER A 8 13.53 -25.07 0.38
N SER A 9 12.26 -24.67 0.23
CA SER A 9 11.24 -25.08 1.19
C SER A 9 10.69 -26.45 0.77
N PRO A 10 10.52 -27.42 1.71
CA PRO A 10 9.98 -28.73 1.38
C PRO A 10 8.57 -28.61 0.80
N PRO A 11 8.15 -29.50 -0.11
CA PRO A 11 6.84 -29.46 -0.73
C PRO A 11 5.76 -29.66 0.35
N ARG A 12 4.94 -28.61 0.57
CA ARG A 12 3.75 -28.70 1.40
C ARG A 12 2.63 -29.37 0.62
N ARG A 13 1.79 -30.14 1.29
CA ARG A 13 0.59 -30.72 0.69
C ARG A 13 -0.27 -29.57 0.12
N SER A 14 -0.75 -29.72 -1.10
CA SER A 14 -1.45 -28.69 -1.86
C SER A 14 -2.75 -28.17 -1.21
N SER A 15 -3.28 -28.87 -0.22
CA SER A 15 -4.52 -28.52 0.48
C SER A 15 -4.35 -27.49 1.62
N ASP A 16 -3.11 -27.21 2.06
CA ASP A 16 -2.84 -26.35 3.22
C ASP A 16 -2.24 -24.98 2.83
N LEU A 17 -1.95 -24.80 1.56
CA LEU A 17 -1.32 -23.57 1.06
C LEU A 17 -2.40 -22.60 0.57
N ASP A 18 -2.33 -21.38 1.09
CA ASP A 18 -3.02 -20.25 0.48
C ASP A 18 -2.31 -19.87 -0.82
N ASP A 19 -3.06 -19.33 -1.79
CA ASP A 19 -2.56 -18.93 -3.09
C ASP A 19 -3.06 -17.50 -3.39
N TRP A 20 -2.23 -16.68 -3.99
CA TRP A 20 -2.56 -15.31 -4.33
C TRP A 20 -3.79 -15.22 -5.27
N ARG A 21 -4.09 -16.26 -6.05
CA ARG A 21 -5.29 -16.33 -6.90
C ARG A 21 -6.57 -16.38 -6.09
N TRP A 22 -6.54 -17.02 -4.90
CA TRP A 22 -7.66 -16.96 -3.96
C TRP A 22 -7.82 -15.59 -3.33
N HIS A 23 -6.71 -14.91 -3.08
CA HIS A 23 -6.74 -13.50 -2.65
C HIS A 23 -7.35 -12.62 -3.73
N MET A 24 -6.94 -12.78 -5.00
CA MET A 24 -7.53 -12.10 -6.14
C MET A 24 -9.04 -12.37 -6.24
N TYR A 25 -9.44 -13.64 -6.17
CA TYR A 25 -10.85 -14.03 -6.22
C TYR A 25 -11.69 -13.33 -5.13
N ASP A 26 -11.23 -13.38 -3.88
CA ASP A 26 -11.89 -12.72 -2.75
C ASP A 26 -11.97 -11.20 -2.93
N THR A 27 -10.93 -10.60 -3.47
CA THR A 27 -10.87 -9.14 -3.71
C THR A 27 -11.83 -8.72 -4.82
N VAL A 28 -11.85 -9.44 -5.93
CA VAL A 28 -12.79 -9.19 -7.05
C VAL A 28 -14.23 -9.34 -6.58
N LYS A 29 -14.52 -10.44 -5.86
CA LYS A 29 -15.85 -10.70 -5.30
C LYS A 29 -16.24 -9.64 -4.25
N GLY A 30 -15.33 -9.25 -3.38
CA GLY A 30 -15.55 -8.25 -2.33
C GLY A 30 -15.76 -6.84 -2.87
N SER A 31 -15.27 -6.55 -4.07
CA SER A 31 -15.53 -5.30 -4.79
C SER A 31 -16.79 -5.35 -5.68
N ASP A 32 -17.64 -6.35 -5.52
CA ASP A 32 -18.84 -6.57 -6.37
C ASP A 32 -18.53 -6.58 -7.88
N TYR A 33 -17.34 -7.05 -8.24
CA TYR A 33 -16.82 -7.14 -9.63
C TYR A 33 -16.64 -5.79 -10.34
N ILE A 34 -16.67 -4.67 -9.62
CA ILE A 34 -16.49 -3.34 -10.20
C ILE A 34 -15.05 -2.82 -10.10
N GLY A 35 -14.17 -3.53 -9.37
CA GLY A 35 -12.75 -3.22 -9.29
C GLY A 35 -12.02 -3.49 -10.60
N ASP A 36 -10.92 -2.77 -10.85
CA ASP A 36 -10.00 -3.06 -11.95
C ASP A 36 -9.30 -4.39 -11.69
N GLN A 37 -9.68 -5.42 -12.48
CA GLN A 37 -9.24 -6.79 -12.24
C GLN A 37 -7.76 -7.00 -12.56
N ASP A 38 -7.20 -6.29 -13.53
CA ASP A 38 -5.79 -6.35 -13.87
C ASP A 38 -4.94 -5.75 -12.73
N ALA A 39 -5.39 -4.63 -12.16
CA ALA A 39 -4.75 -4.03 -10.98
C ALA A 39 -4.85 -4.93 -9.74
N ILE A 40 -5.98 -5.60 -9.54
CA ILE A 40 -6.17 -6.57 -8.44
C ILE A 40 -5.26 -7.78 -8.61
N GLU A 41 -5.16 -8.33 -9.83
CA GLU A 41 -4.25 -9.45 -10.14
C GLU A 41 -2.81 -9.08 -9.83
N TYR A 42 -2.36 -7.94 -10.33
CA TYR A 42 -1.02 -7.43 -10.06
C TYR A 42 -0.76 -7.28 -8.55
N MET A 43 -1.63 -6.60 -7.84
CA MET A 43 -1.51 -6.39 -6.39
C MET A 43 -1.41 -7.70 -5.62
N CYS A 44 -2.28 -8.67 -5.93
CA CYS A 44 -2.29 -9.94 -5.21
C CYS A 44 -1.08 -10.80 -5.54
N SER A 45 -0.63 -10.81 -6.78
CA SER A 45 0.52 -11.60 -7.22
C SER A 45 1.85 -11.11 -6.63
N VAL A 46 2.05 -9.78 -6.53
CA VAL A 46 3.27 -9.19 -5.96
C VAL A 46 3.21 -8.99 -4.44
N GLY A 47 2.05 -9.16 -3.83
CA GLY A 47 1.83 -8.94 -2.40
C GLY A 47 2.85 -9.63 -1.48
N PRO A 48 3.20 -10.91 -1.69
CA PRO A 48 4.21 -11.59 -0.88
C PRO A 48 5.59 -10.91 -0.95
N GLU A 49 6.03 -10.48 -2.13
CA GLU A 49 7.31 -9.79 -2.32
C GLU A 49 7.32 -8.44 -1.60
N ALA A 50 6.24 -7.67 -1.71
CA ALA A 50 6.09 -6.40 -1.03
C ALA A 50 6.16 -6.54 0.51
N VAL A 51 5.63 -7.62 1.09
CA VAL A 51 5.73 -7.90 2.51
C VAL A 51 7.19 -8.15 2.93
N PHE A 52 7.93 -8.94 2.15
CA PHE A 52 9.36 -9.18 2.43
C PHE A 52 10.21 -7.92 2.24
N GLU A 53 9.90 -7.09 1.26
CA GLU A 53 10.56 -5.80 1.07
C GLU A 53 10.39 -4.90 2.31
N LEU A 54 9.17 -4.79 2.82
CA LEU A 54 8.89 -4.04 4.05
C LEU A 54 9.62 -4.61 5.26
N GLU A 55 9.71 -5.92 5.38
CA GLU A 55 10.49 -6.59 6.42
C GLU A 55 11.98 -6.23 6.32
N HIS A 56 12.55 -6.27 5.11
CA HIS A 56 13.94 -5.90 4.87
C HIS A 56 14.21 -4.40 5.13
N MET A 57 13.21 -3.54 4.97
CA MET A 57 13.27 -2.14 5.39
C MET A 57 13.25 -1.97 6.91
N GLY A 58 12.95 -3.03 7.66
CA GLY A 58 12.95 -3.05 9.12
C GLY A 58 11.57 -3.05 9.77
N LEU A 59 10.49 -3.34 9.04
CA LEU A 59 9.16 -3.45 9.62
C LEU A 59 9.11 -4.66 10.58
N PRO A 60 8.82 -4.45 11.88
CA PRO A 60 8.90 -5.50 12.89
C PRO A 60 7.60 -6.32 12.93
N PHE A 61 7.34 -7.11 11.90
CA PHE A 61 6.20 -8.04 11.92
C PHE A 61 6.27 -8.98 13.12
N SER A 62 5.13 -9.24 13.73
CA SER A 62 4.98 -10.27 14.74
C SER A 62 5.36 -11.65 14.17
N ARG A 63 5.91 -12.53 15.01
CA ARG A 63 6.36 -13.84 14.61
C ARG A 63 5.57 -14.94 15.26
N THR A 64 5.41 -16.04 14.54
CA THR A 64 4.95 -17.31 15.11
C THR A 64 6.08 -17.96 15.89
N GLU A 65 5.79 -19.00 16.67
CA GLU A 65 6.80 -19.80 17.39
C GLU A 65 7.86 -20.40 16.45
N GLN A 66 7.50 -20.64 15.17
CA GLN A 66 8.41 -21.13 14.14
C GLN A 66 9.20 -20.03 13.43
N GLY A 67 9.12 -18.77 13.91
CA GLY A 67 9.84 -17.62 13.37
C GLY A 67 9.25 -17.04 12.08
N ARG A 68 8.09 -17.51 11.60
CA ARG A 68 7.43 -16.97 10.41
C ARG A 68 6.69 -15.68 10.72
N ILE A 69 6.45 -14.83 9.70
CA ILE A 69 5.58 -13.67 9.84
C ILE A 69 4.19 -14.13 10.27
N TYR A 70 3.68 -13.53 11.35
CA TYR A 70 2.35 -13.82 11.85
C TYR A 70 1.29 -13.23 10.91
N GLN A 71 0.32 -14.06 10.55
CA GLN A 71 -0.81 -13.69 9.70
C GLN A 71 -2.12 -13.90 10.42
N ARG A 72 -3.01 -12.93 10.33
CA ARG A 72 -4.35 -12.98 10.92
C ARG A 72 -5.37 -13.45 9.89
N PRO A 73 -6.39 -14.19 10.32
CA PRO A 73 -7.60 -14.35 9.53
C PRO A 73 -8.35 -13.01 9.45
N PHE A 74 -8.98 -12.77 8.31
CA PHE A 74 -9.79 -11.58 8.10
C PHE A 74 -11.11 -11.94 7.42
N GLY A 75 -12.20 -11.22 7.73
CA GLY A 75 -13.52 -11.47 7.14
C GLY A 75 -13.51 -11.32 5.62
N GLY A 76 -14.24 -12.18 4.93
CA GLY A 76 -14.31 -12.17 3.46
C GLY A 76 -13.13 -12.81 2.74
N GLN A 77 -12.16 -13.36 3.46
CA GLN A 77 -11.02 -14.08 2.88
C GLN A 77 -11.20 -15.59 3.06
N SER A 78 -11.19 -16.32 1.96
CA SER A 78 -11.39 -17.77 1.90
C SER A 78 -10.21 -18.48 1.22
N LYS A 79 -10.13 -19.81 1.37
CA LYS A 79 -9.13 -20.62 0.71
C LYS A 79 -9.61 -21.15 -0.65
N GLY A 80 -10.45 -20.39 -1.32
CA GLY A 80 -10.98 -20.71 -2.64
C GLY A 80 -12.51 -20.72 -2.67
N PRO A 81 -13.11 -20.75 -3.87
CA PRO A 81 -14.56 -20.62 -4.05
C PRO A 81 -15.36 -21.75 -3.38
N ASP A 82 -14.80 -22.95 -3.30
CA ASP A 82 -15.45 -24.13 -2.74
C ASP A 82 -14.99 -24.43 -1.30
N ASN A 83 -14.11 -23.60 -0.73
CA ASN A 83 -13.57 -23.79 0.60
C ASN A 83 -13.89 -22.58 1.50
N PRO A 84 -14.92 -22.66 2.32
CA PRO A 84 -15.33 -21.56 3.21
C PRO A 84 -14.35 -21.33 4.37
N THR A 85 -13.29 -22.13 4.50
CA THR A 85 -12.30 -21.94 5.56
C THR A 85 -11.63 -20.59 5.39
N GLN A 86 -11.66 -19.80 6.47
CA GLN A 86 -11.08 -18.47 6.48
C GLN A 86 -9.57 -18.52 6.26
N ALA A 87 -9.09 -17.73 5.30
CA ALA A 87 -7.67 -17.58 5.05
C ALA A 87 -7.03 -16.56 6.00
N ALA A 88 -5.80 -16.81 6.42
CA ALA A 88 -5.01 -15.90 7.23
C ALA A 88 -3.91 -15.27 6.37
N ARG A 89 -4.20 -14.13 5.75
CA ARG A 89 -3.27 -13.41 4.83
C ARG A 89 -2.74 -12.12 5.42
N THR A 90 -3.44 -11.55 6.41
CA THR A 90 -3.10 -10.23 6.94
C THR A 90 -1.86 -10.30 7.82
N CYS A 91 -0.71 -9.92 7.27
CA CYS A 91 0.53 -9.78 8.02
C CYS A 91 0.41 -8.67 9.06
N ALA A 92 0.79 -8.93 10.29
CA ALA A 92 0.53 -8.03 11.40
C ALA A 92 1.79 -7.74 12.25
N ALA A 93 1.88 -6.50 12.73
CA ALA A 93 2.80 -6.08 13.78
C ALA A 93 1.96 -5.73 15.02
N ALA A 94 1.62 -6.74 15.83
CA ALA A 94 0.69 -6.66 16.95
C ALA A 94 -0.64 -5.98 16.52
N ASP A 95 -1.12 -4.99 17.25
CA ASP A 95 -2.32 -4.18 16.94
C ASP A 95 -1.99 -2.83 16.30
N ARG A 96 -0.74 -2.63 15.89
CA ARG A 96 -0.20 -1.36 15.38
C ARG A 96 0.52 -1.50 14.04
N THR A 97 0.05 -2.37 13.17
CA THR A 97 0.67 -2.64 11.87
C THR A 97 0.82 -1.38 11.01
N GLY A 98 -0.22 -0.54 10.93
CA GLY A 98 -0.18 0.73 10.18
C GLY A 98 0.82 1.71 10.75
N HIS A 99 0.89 1.85 12.08
CA HIS A 99 1.88 2.69 12.75
C HIS A 99 3.30 2.22 12.47
N ALA A 100 3.57 0.91 12.60
CA ALA A 100 4.88 0.32 12.30
C ALA A 100 5.29 0.53 10.84
N LEU A 101 4.33 0.35 9.90
CA LEU A 101 4.55 0.58 8.48
C LEU A 101 4.95 2.03 8.19
N LEU A 102 4.18 2.99 8.72
CA LEU A 102 4.44 4.41 8.53
C LEU A 102 5.84 4.81 9.06
N HIS A 103 6.19 4.36 10.26
CA HIS A 103 7.51 4.65 10.84
C HIS A 103 8.65 4.01 10.05
N THR A 104 8.48 2.78 9.58
CA THR A 104 9.50 2.10 8.76
C THR A 104 9.75 2.87 7.46
N LEU A 105 8.69 3.25 6.75
CA LEU A 105 8.79 4.00 5.50
C LEU A 105 9.34 5.42 5.73
N TYR A 106 8.96 6.07 6.82
CA TYR A 106 9.50 7.38 7.19
C TYR A 106 11.01 7.31 7.44
N GLN A 107 11.48 6.33 8.22
CA GLN A 107 12.91 6.11 8.45
C GLN A 107 13.68 5.81 7.16
N ALA A 108 13.10 5.01 6.25
CA ALA A 108 13.70 4.73 4.95
C ALA A 108 13.85 6.02 4.12
N ASN A 109 12.86 6.89 4.15
CA ASN A 109 12.91 8.19 3.49
C ASN A 109 13.99 9.10 4.08
N LEU A 110 14.08 9.20 5.41
CA LEU A 110 15.15 9.97 6.07
C LEU A 110 16.54 9.46 5.70
N LYS A 111 16.73 8.15 5.67
CA LYS A 111 17.99 7.52 5.26
C LYS A 111 18.37 7.87 3.81
N ASN A 112 17.40 8.03 2.95
CA ASN A 112 17.60 8.40 1.54
C ASN A 112 17.65 9.92 1.32
N GLY A 113 17.61 10.74 2.38
CA GLY A 113 17.69 12.20 2.29
C GLY A 113 16.46 12.85 1.68
N THR A 114 15.28 12.22 1.78
CA THR A 114 14.02 12.79 1.30
C THR A 114 13.67 14.05 2.09
N SER A 115 13.37 15.15 1.39
CA SER A 115 12.86 16.38 2.00
C SER A 115 11.36 16.27 2.21
N PHE A 116 10.91 16.60 3.42
CA PHE A 116 9.50 16.64 3.78
C PHE A 116 9.04 18.11 3.91
N LEU A 117 7.97 18.45 3.22
CA LEU A 117 7.31 19.73 3.32
C LEU A 117 6.00 19.55 4.11
N ASN A 118 6.13 19.51 5.44
CA ASN A 118 4.98 19.35 6.33
C ASN A 118 4.17 20.66 6.37
N GLU A 119 2.84 20.54 6.45
CA GLU A 119 1.92 21.68 6.48
C GLU A 119 2.02 22.59 5.24
N TRP A 120 2.29 21.97 4.10
CA TRP A 120 2.20 22.60 2.80
C TRP A 120 0.99 22.09 2.03
N TYR A 121 0.26 23.01 1.42
CA TYR A 121 -0.89 22.70 0.59
C TYR A 121 -0.49 22.76 -0.89
N ALA A 122 -0.64 21.64 -1.59
CA ALA A 122 -0.45 21.60 -3.04
C ALA A 122 -1.67 22.24 -3.73
N VAL A 123 -1.42 23.33 -4.46
CA VAL A 123 -2.48 24.14 -5.10
C VAL A 123 -2.79 23.63 -6.49
N ASP A 124 -1.74 23.43 -7.31
CA ASP A 124 -1.90 23.08 -8.72
C ASP A 124 -0.63 22.41 -9.27
N LEU A 125 -0.82 21.68 -10.37
CA LEU A 125 0.25 21.08 -11.16
C LEU A 125 0.70 22.03 -12.26
N VAL A 126 2.00 22.27 -12.36
CA VAL A 126 2.56 23.13 -13.40
C VAL A 126 2.85 22.33 -14.66
N LYS A 127 2.27 22.74 -15.78
CA LYS A 127 2.53 22.19 -17.12
C LYS A 127 3.43 23.09 -17.93
N ASN A 128 4.32 22.51 -18.72
CA ASN A 128 5.05 23.24 -19.75
C ASN A 128 4.20 23.43 -21.02
N GLN A 129 4.79 24.03 -22.05
CA GLN A 129 4.11 24.28 -23.33
C GLN A 129 3.68 22.99 -24.06
N ASP A 130 4.35 21.87 -23.77
CA ASP A 130 4.05 20.55 -24.36
C ASP A 130 3.01 19.76 -23.51
N GLY A 131 2.47 20.36 -22.44
CA GLY A 131 1.50 19.72 -21.54
C GLY A 131 2.11 18.77 -20.52
N VAL A 132 3.45 18.69 -20.43
CA VAL A 132 4.14 17.82 -19.47
C VAL A 132 4.17 18.47 -18.09
N ILE A 133 3.87 17.71 -17.04
CA ILE A 133 4.00 18.16 -15.65
C ILE A 133 5.48 18.38 -15.31
N VAL A 134 5.81 19.57 -14.86
CA VAL A 134 7.18 19.98 -14.54
C VAL A 134 7.35 20.44 -13.09
N GLY A 135 6.30 20.39 -12.30
CA GLY A 135 6.32 20.75 -10.89
C GLY A 135 4.95 20.97 -10.29
N VAL A 136 4.96 21.49 -9.07
CA VAL A 136 3.79 21.78 -8.25
C VAL A 136 3.88 23.20 -7.69
N ILE A 137 2.78 23.92 -7.64
CA ILE A 137 2.64 25.14 -6.82
C ILE A 137 2.14 24.71 -5.44
N ALA A 138 2.81 25.15 -4.40
CA ALA A 138 2.44 24.86 -3.03
C ALA A 138 2.47 26.12 -2.16
N ILE A 139 1.61 26.14 -1.13
CA ILE A 139 1.52 27.21 -0.12
C ILE A 139 1.89 26.63 1.23
N CYS A 140 2.82 27.25 1.92
CA CYS A 140 3.07 27.01 3.33
C CYS A 140 1.87 27.50 4.15
N ILE A 141 1.22 26.60 4.90
CA ILE A 141 0.01 26.93 5.67
C ILE A 141 0.33 27.92 6.80
N GLU A 142 1.52 27.80 7.41
CA GLU A 142 1.94 28.64 8.52
C GLU A 142 2.23 30.09 8.07
N THR A 143 2.95 30.27 6.97
CA THR A 143 3.48 31.58 6.54
C THR A 143 2.68 32.21 5.41
N GLY A 144 1.89 31.46 4.67
CA GLY A 144 1.23 31.89 3.44
C GLY A 144 2.19 32.01 2.25
N GLU A 145 3.46 31.65 2.41
CA GLU A 145 4.43 31.67 1.32
C GLU A 145 4.02 30.71 0.21
N THR A 146 4.04 31.20 -1.02
CA THR A 146 3.76 30.39 -2.22
C THR A 146 5.04 30.10 -2.96
N VAL A 147 5.30 28.84 -3.27
CA VAL A 147 6.49 28.39 -3.97
C VAL A 147 6.16 27.53 -5.17
N TYR A 148 7.03 27.58 -6.16
CA TYR A 148 7.07 26.61 -7.25
C TYR A 148 8.13 25.55 -6.98
N ILE A 149 7.70 24.31 -6.84
CA ILE A 149 8.56 23.15 -6.62
C ILE A 149 8.73 22.45 -7.95
N ARG A 150 9.92 22.61 -8.56
CA ARG A 150 10.25 21.97 -9.82
C ARG A 150 10.50 20.49 -9.64
N SER A 151 9.92 19.65 -10.49
CA SER A 151 10.11 18.20 -10.47
C SER A 151 10.28 17.63 -11.89
N LYS A 152 11.00 16.52 -12.00
CA LYS A 152 11.09 15.71 -13.23
C LYS A 152 9.91 14.75 -13.37
N ALA A 153 9.36 14.33 -12.27
CA ALA A 153 8.17 13.48 -12.16
C ALA A 153 7.40 13.86 -10.91
N THR A 154 6.09 13.78 -10.96
CA THR A 154 5.20 14.05 -9.82
C THR A 154 4.31 12.85 -9.60
N VAL A 155 4.28 12.34 -8.37
CA VAL A 155 3.41 11.24 -7.95
C VAL A 155 2.27 11.82 -7.12
N LEU A 156 1.03 11.55 -7.53
CA LEU A 156 -0.15 11.88 -6.74
C LEU A 156 -0.48 10.70 -5.82
N ALA A 157 -0.37 10.94 -4.51
CA ALA A 157 -0.70 9.96 -3.47
C ALA A 157 -1.61 10.61 -2.41
N THR A 158 -2.61 11.35 -2.87
CA THR A 158 -3.46 12.26 -2.08
C THR A 158 -4.60 11.55 -1.34
N GLY A 159 -4.65 10.23 -1.39
CA GLY A 159 -5.67 9.42 -0.74
C GLY A 159 -6.99 9.38 -1.51
N GLY A 160 -8.05 8.98 -0.81
CA GLY A 160 -9.35 8.74 -1.40
C GLY A 160 -10.23 10.00 -1.58
N ALA A 161 -11.39 9.79 -2.15
CA ALA A 161 -12.37 10.84 -2.47
C ALA A 161 -13.75 10.60 -1.80
N GLY A 162 -13.79 9.90 -0.67
CA GLY A 162 -15.06 9.53 -0.02
C GLY A 162 -15.96 10.73 0.30
N ARG A 163 -15.37 11.91 0.52
CA ARG A 163 -16.11 13.11 0.91
C ARG A 163 -16.96 13.72 -0.21
N ILE A 164 -16.75 13.33 -1.45
CA ILE A 164 -17.64 13.78 -2.56
C ILE A 164 -19.02 13.16 -2.49
N TYR A 165 -19.20 12.10 -1.72
CA TYR A 165 -20.48 11.42 -1.53
C TYR A 165 -21.23 11.96 -0.30
N ALA A 166 -22.55 11.93 -0.34
CA ALA A 166 -23.39 12.36 0.77
C ALA A 166 -23.20 11.53 2.04
N SER A 167 -22.81 10.26 1.89
CA SER A 167 -22.53 9.34 3.00
C SER A 167 -21.29 8.50 2.67
N THR A 168 -20.38 8.39 3.63
CA THR A 168 -19.14 7.63 3.48
C THR A 168 -18.66 7.15 4.85
N THR A 169 -18.01 5.99 4.89
CA THR A 169 -17.29 5.47 6.05
C THR A 169 -15.82 5.90 6.08
N ASN A 170 -15.33 6.58 5.03
CA ASN A 170 -13.97 7.08 4.95
C ASN A 170 -13.75 8.29 5.87
N ALA A 171 -12.50 8.55 6.21
CA ALA A 171 -12.13 9.72 6.98
C ALA A 171 -12.49 11.03 6.24
N LEU A 172 -12.80 12.08 7.00
CA LEU A 172 -13.18 13.39 6.44
C LEU A 172 -12.06 14.07 5.64
N ILE A 173 -10.82 13.65 5.84
CA ILE A 173 -9.65 14.16 5.08
C ILE A 173 -9.61 13.66 3.64
N ASN A 174 -10.40 12.65 3.28
CA ASN A 174 -10.46 12.11 1.92
C ASN A 174 -11.35 13.00 1.05
N THR A 175 -10.89 14.20 0.76
CA THR A 175 -11.65 15.26 0.08
C THR A 175 -11.79 15.04 -1.42
N GLY A 176 -10.86 14.32 -2.04
CA GLY A 176 -10.84 14.08 -3.48
C GLY A 176 -10.14 15.17 -4.30
N ASP A 177 -9.54 16.18 -3.67
CA ASP A 177 -8.89 17.29 -4.36
C ASP A 177 -7.79 16.83 -5.34
N GLY A 178 -7.07 15.75 -5.01
CA GLY A 178 -6.04 15.23 -5.90
C GLY A 178 -6.58 14.49 -7.12
N VAL A 179 -7.87 14.20 -7.18
CA VAL A 179 -8.54 13.57 -8.32
C VAL A 179 -9.20 14.62 -9.22
N GLY A 180 -9.64 15.73 -8.63
CA GLY A 180 -10.24 16.87 -9.34
C GLY A 180 -9.22 17.68 -10.08
#